data_ec099d3d77c2ac692d1796b11b7878af
#
_entry.id   ec099d3d77c2ac692d1796b11b7878af
#
_cell.length_a   1.000
_cell.length_b   1.000
_cell.length_c   1.000
_cell.angle_alpha   90.00
_cell.angle_beta   90.00
_cell.angle_gamma   90.00
#
_symmetry.space_group_name_H-M   'P 1'
#
loop_
_entity.id
_entity.type
_entity.pdbx_description
1 polymer ?
#
loop_
_entity_poly.entity_id
_entity_poly.type
_entity_poly.pdbx_seq_one_letter_code
_entity_poly.pdbx_strand_id
1 'polypeptide(L)'
;MSRVLVIGAGGVAGVVVKKCAMLPEYFSEIHLASRTVSKCEALQQEVGKDRVVGVYQVDADNAGEVAKLIREVEPALVINVALPYQDLPIMDACLETGVHYLDTANYEPKDEAKFEYSWQWAYHERFKEKGIMALLGAGFDPGVTNVFTAYAAKHYFDEIHYLDIVDCNGGDHGQAFATNFNPEINIREITQRGKYWENGEWLETDPISVREDLDYPGVGVRASYLLFHEELESLVKHFPSLKRARFWMTFGDQYLTHLRVLENVGMTSIEPVEFQGQKIVPLEFLKAVLPNPGSLAEGYTGRTCIGTYVTGIKDGEEKTIFIFNNCDHAACNAEVGAQAVSYTTGVPAMIGASMMLQEHWMKPGVWNMEQFDPDEFMERLNKYGLPWQVVECESPFKR
;
A
#
# COMPACT_ATOMS: atom_id res chain seq x y z
N MET A 1 22.92 5.41 13.41
CA MET A 1 22.89 5.61 11.95
C MET A 1 22.61 4.25 11.33
N SER A 2 21.57 4.15 10.53
CA SER A 2 21.07 2.85 10.09
C SER A 2 21.18 2.69 8.57
N ARG A 3 21.75 1.57 8.15
CA ARG A 3 21.79 1.11 6.76
C ARG A 3 20.49 0.40 6.43
N VAL A 4 19.88 0.70 5.28
CA VAL A 4 18.67 0.04 4.80
C VAL A 4 18.87 -0.59 3.43
N LEU A 5 18.17 -1.71 3.18
CA LEU A 5 18.09 -2.35 1.88
C LEU A 5 16.65 -2.20 1.36
N VAL A 6 16.47 -1.45 0.28
CA VAL A 6 15.19 -1.32 -0.42
C VAL A 6 15.14 -2.34 -1.55
N ILE A 7 14.15 -3.21 -1.55
CA ILE A 7 13.91 -4.21 -2.60
C ILE A 7 12.70 -3.77 -3.43
N GLY A 8 12.95 -3.48 -4.70
CA GLY A 8 11.99 -2.88 -5.64
C GLY A 8 12.56 -1.63 -6.29
N ALA A 9 12.19 -1.35 -7.55
CA ALA A 9 12.62 -0.15 -8.29
C ALA A 9 11.48 0.39 -9.17
N GLY A 10 10.24 0.35 -8.65
CA GLY A 10 9.05 0.94 -9.24
C GLY A 10 8.76 2.35 -8.73
N GLY A 11 7.57 2.89 -9.03
CA GLY A 11 7.16 4.23 -8.62
C GLY A 11 7.21 4.43 -7.10
N VAL A 12 6.69 3.50 -6.33
CA VAL A 12 6.73 3.53 -4.85
C VAL A 12 8.16 3.52 -4.33
N ALA A 13 9.03 2.64 -4.89
CA ALA A 13 10.44 2.58 -4.52
C ALA A 13 11.15 3.92 -4.77
N GLY A 14 10.82 4.61 -5.88
CA GLY A 14 11.33 5.94 -6.17
C GLY A 14 11.02 6.95 -5.07
N VAL A 15 9.79 6.94 -4.57
CA VAL A 15 9.37 7.80 -3.44
C VAL A 15 10.11 7.42 -2.16
N VAL A 16 10.10 6.14 -1.79
CA VAL A 16 10.76 5.63 -0.57
C VAL A 16 12.23 6.04 -0.55
N VAL A 17 12.97 5.77 -1.62
CA VAL A 17 14.41 6.06 -1.69
C VAL A 17 14.67 7.57 -1.60
N LYS A 18 13.91 8.40 -2.32
CA LYS A 18 14.06 9.87 -2.29
C LYS A 18 13.71 10.42 -0.92
N LYS A 19 12.64 9.97 -0.29
CA LYS A 19 12.25 10.40 1.07
C LYS A 19 13.27 9.94 2.13
N CYS A 20 13.77 8.71 2.06
CA CYS A 20 14.83 8.24 2.94
C CYS A 20 16.13 9.06 2.75
N ALA A 21 16.46 9.42 1.50
CA ALA A 21 17.66 10.22 1.20
C ALA A 21 17.61 11.64 1.78
N MET A 22 16.40 12.20 1.96
CA MET A 22 16.19 13.52 2.60
C MET A 22 16.43 13.48 4.13
N LEU A 23 16.53 12.29 4.73
CA LEU A 23 16.60 12.07 6.18
C LEU A 23 17.88 11.28 6.58
N PRO A 24 19.07 11.84 6.33
CA PRO A 24 20.34 11.15 6.62
C PRO A 24 20.54 10.79 8.09
N GLU A 25 19.88 11.50 8.99
CA GLU A 25 19.90 11.21 10.43
C GLU A 25 19.26 9.86 10.79
N TYR A 26 18.31 9.37 9.97
CA TYR A 26 17.67 8.07 10.17
C TYR A 26 18.23 7.02 9.21
N PHE A 27 18.50 7.42 7.96
CA PHE A 27 18.94 6.54 6.87
C PHE A 27 20.36 6.94 6.43
N SER A 28 21.38 6.42 7.11
CA SER A 28 22.77 6.81 6.82
C SER A 28 23.25 6.29 5.46
N GLU A 29 22.83 5.08 5.08
CA GLU A 29 23.17 4.44 3.83
C GLU A 29 21.92 3.75 3.26
N ILE A 30 21.66 3.97 1.97
CA ILE A 30 20.58 3.33 1.25
C ILE A 30 21.19 2.40 0.21
N HIS A 31 20.80 1.14 0.25
CA HIS A 31 21.10 0.12 -0.75
C HIS A 31 19.82 -0.23 -1.52
N LEU A 32 19.92 -0.35 -2.83
CA LEU A 32 18.75 -0.58 -3.70
C LEU A 32 18.95 -1.84 -4.53
N ALA A 33 17.94 -2.71 -4.55
CA ALA A 33 17.99 -3.97 -5.29
C ALA A 33 16.71 -4.22 -6.09
N SER A 34 16.85 -4.78 -7.27
CA SER A 34 15.73 -5.30 -8.07
C SER A 34 16.21 -6.29 -9.14
N ARG A 35 15.28 -7.00 -9.81
CA ARG A 35 15.61 -7.82 -10.98
C ARG A 35 16.21 -7.00 -12.13
N THR A 36 15.79 -5.75 -12.27
CA THR A 36 16.22 -4.84 -13.33
C THR A 36 17.18 -3.80 -12.76
N VAL A 37 18.46 -4.13 -12.69
CA VAL A 37 19.49 -3.27 -12.07
C VAL A 37 19.56 -1.87 -12.70
N SER A 38 19.29 -1.74 -14.01
CA SER A 38 19.30 -0.44 -14.68
C SER A 38 18.26 0.56 -14.13
N LYS A 39 17.15 0.08 -13.56
CA LYS A 39 16.18 0.94 -12.85
C LYS A 39 16.76 1.44 -11.53
N CYS A 40 17.50 0.59 -10.82
CA CYS A 40 18.22 0.99 -9.60
C CYS A 40 19.31 2.02 -9.89
N GLU A 41 20.07 1.81 -10.98
CA GLU A 41 21.12 2.74 -11.43
C GLU A 41 20.53 4.10 -11.81
N ALA A 42 19.39 4.13 -12.52
CA ALA A 42 18.70 5.36 -12.87
C ALA A 42 18.28 6.13 -11.59
N LEU A 43 17.66 5.45 -10.64
CA LEU A 43 17.25 6.05 -9.37
C LEU A 43 18.46 6.52 -8.53
N GLN A 44 19.55 5.76 -8.52
CA GLN A 44 20.82 6.19 -7.90
C GLN A 44 21.38 7.47 -8.53
N GLN A 45 21.29 7.61 -9.87
CA GLN A 45 21.73 8.82 -10.56
C GLN A 45 20.89 10.05 -10.18
N GLU A 46 19.56 9.86 -10.03
CA GLU A 46 18.66 10.94 -9.62
C GLU A 46 18.91 11.40 -8.18
N VAL A 47 19.13 10.47 -7.26
CA VAL A 47 19.27 10.74 -5.81
C VAL A 47 20.69 11.12 -5.42
N GLY A 48 21.69 10.52 -6.07
CA GLY A 48 23.11 10.70 -5.77
C GLY A 48 23.75 9.45 -5.14
N LYS A 49 24.99 9.17 -5.53
CA LYS A 49 25.76 8.01 -5.07
C LYS A 49 26.23 8.12 -3.61
N ASP A 50 26.23 9.30 -3.07
CA ASP A 50 26.50 9.59 -1.66
C ASP A 50 25.36 9.18 -0.74
N ARG A 51 24.13 9.07 -1.28
CA ARG A 51 22.95 8.64 -0.54
C ARG A 51 22.57 7.20 -0.86
N VAL A 52 22.50 6.84 -2.14
CA VAL A 52 22.30 5.43 -2.58
C VAL A 52 23.70 4.85 -2.86
N VAL A 53 24.27 4.22 -1.85
CA VAL A 53 25.68 3.79 -1.86
C VAL A 53 25.91 2.47 -2.60
N GLY A 54 24.85 1.65 -2.80
CA GLY A 54 24.94 0.38 -3.52
C GLY A 54 23.69 0.10 -4.35
N VAL A 55 23.88 -0.48 -5.53
CA VAL A 55 22.80 -1.01 -6.39
C VAL A 55 23.10 -2.45 -6.75
N TYR A 56 22.09 -3.32 -6.70
CA TYR A 56 22.25 -4.77 -6.83
C TYR A 56 21.18 -5.37 -7.73
N GLN A 57 21.56 -6.42 -8.44
CA GLN A 57 20.59 -7.30 -9.07
C GLN A 57 20.22 -8.42 -8.10
N VAL A 58 18.92 -8.67 -7.91
CA VAL A 58 18.42 -9.76 -7.09
C VAL A 58 17.10 -10.27 -7.65
N ASP A 59 16.93 -11.58 -7.67
CA ASP A 59 15.63 -12.19 -7.84
C ASP A 59 14.98 -12.38 -6.46
N ALA A 60 13.99 -11.53 -6.17
CA ALA A 60 13.30 -11.53 -4.89
C ALA A 60 12.32 -12.71 -4.71
N ASP A 61 12.07 -13.51 -5.74
CA ASP A 61 11.39 -14.81 -5.63
C ASP A 61 12.33 -15.89 -5.03
N ASN A 62 13.64 -15.61 -4.96
CA ASN A 62 14.65 -16.53 -4.44
C ASN A 62 15.16 -16.07 -3.06
N ALA A 63 14.61 -16.65 -2.00
CA ALA A 63 15.00 -16.33 -0.62
C ALA A 63 16.51 -16.46 -0.36
N GLY A 64 17.19 -17.45 -1.00
CA GLY A 64 18.63 -17.66 -0.86
C GLY A 64 19.47 -16.52 -1.46
N GLU A 65 19.06 -15.98 -2.63
CA GLU A 65 19.71 -14.80 -3.23
C GLU A 65 19.51 -13.56 -2.37
N VAL A 66 18.28 -13.34 -1.87
CA VAL A 66 17.97 -12.24 -0.96
C VAL A 66 18.78 -12.35 0.33
N ALA A 67 18.85 -13.53 0.95
CA ALA A 67 19.65 -13.76 2.16
C ALA A 67 21.16 -13.53 1.93
N LYS A 68 21.68 -13.92 0.76
CA LYS A 68 23.06 -13.63 0.38
C LYS A 68 23.31 -12.12 0.29
N LEU A 69 22.40 -11.40 -0.36
CA LEU A 69 22.50 -9.94 -0.49
C LEU A 69 22.39 -9.25 0.89
N ILE A 70 21.49 -9.69 1.75
CA ILE A 70 21.37 -9.16 3.13
C ILE A 70 22.70 -9.35 3.90
N ARG A 71 23.37 -10.49 3.78
CA ARG A 71 24.67 -10.71 4.43
C ARG A 71 25.80 -9.83 3.85
N GLU A 72 25.71 -9.51 2.55
CA GLU A 72 26.69 -8.62 1.90
C GLU A 72 26.48 -7.16 2.32
N VAL A 73 25.23 -6.71 2.38
CA VAL A 73 24.85 -5.33 2.70
C VAL A 73 24.85 -5.08 4.21
N GLU A 74 24.52 -6.08 5.03
CA GLU A 74 24.32 -5.99 6.48
C GLU A 74 23.36 -4.83 6.89
N PRO A 75 22.14 -4.76 6.33
CA PRO A 75 21.20 -3.71 6.66
C PRO A 75 20.57 -3.94 8.03
N ALA A 76 20.17 -2.87 8.71
CA ALA A 76 19.33 -2.96 9.91
C ALA A 76 17.87 -3.31 9.57
N LEU A 77 17.42 -2.91 8.38
CA LEU A 77 16.04 -3.09 7.92
C LEU A 77 15.99 -3.36 6.42
N VAL A 78 15.19 -4.32 6.01
CA VAL A 78 14.76 -4.50 4.61
C VAL A 78 13.41 -3.81 4.43
N ILE A 79 13.32 -2.91 3.45
CA ILE A 79 12.10 -2.23 3.02
C ILE A 79 11.68 -2.89 1.70
N ASN A 80 10.64 -3.69 1.76
CA ASN A 80 10.10 -4.38 0.59
C ASN A 80 9.03 -3.54 -0.09
N VAL A 81 9.33 -3.06 -1.28
CA VAL A 81 8.41 -2.36 -2.19
C VAL A 81 8.42 -3.02 -3.57
N ALA A 82 8.66 -4.32 -3.58
CA ALA A 82 8.52 -5.18 -4.74
C ALA A 82 7.04 -5.60 -4.93
N LEU A 83 6.78 -6.64 -5.69
CA LEU A 83 5.43 -7.15 -5.84
C LEU A 83 5.03 -8.02 -4.64
N PRO A 84 3.76 -8.11 -4.27
CA PRO A 84 3.28 -8.89 -3.12
C PRO A 84 3.62 -10.37 -3.18
N TYR A 85 3.82 -10.93 -4.36
CA TYR A 85 4.28 -12.32 -4.57
C TYR A 85 5.63 -12.64 -3.89
N GLN A 86 6.42 -11.61 -3.60
CA GLN A 86 7.80 -11.71 -3.13
C GLN A 86 7.94 -11.52 -1.62
N ASP A 87 6.83 -11.25 -0.92
CA ASP A 87 6.85 -10.98 0.52
C ASP A 87 7.38 -12.17 1.32
N LEU A 88 6.83 -13.38 1.10
CA LEU A 88 7.24 -14.54 1.87
C LEU A 88 8.71 -14.95 1.62
N PRO A 89 9.22 -15.02 0.37
CA PRO A 89 10.66 -15.25 0.13
C PRO A 89 11.56 -14.21 0.79
N ILE A 90 11.17 -12.93 0.80
CA ILE A 90 11.95 -11.87 1.46
C ILE A 90 11.86 -12.01 2.99
N MET A 91 10.69 -12.33 3.55
CA MET A 91 10.53 -12.60 4.98
C MET A 91 11.35 -13.82 5.43
N ASP A 92 11.42 -14.89 4.63
CA ASP A 92 12.29 -16.05 4.91
C ASP A 92 13.76 -15.65 4.94
N ALA A 93 14.21 -14.81 4.00
CA ALA A 93 15.57 -14.28 3.99
C ALA A 93 15.88 -13.40 5.20
N CYS A 94 14.94 -12.53 5.62
CA CYS A 94 15.05 -11.72 6.82
C CYS A 94 15.13 -12.59 8.08
N LEU A 95 14.31 -13.63 8.16
CA LEU A 95 14.29 -14.58 9.27
C LEU A 95 15.61 -15.36 9.36
N GLU A 96 16.15 -15.83 8.22
CA GLU A 96 17.43 -16.53 8.16
C GLU A 96 18.57 -15.65 8.64
N THR A 97 18.60 -14.37 8.24
CA THR A 97 19.69 -13.45 8.49
C THR A 97 19.54 -12.64 9.79
N GLY A 98 18.36 -12.64 10.41
CA GLY A 98 18.09 -11.89 11.64
C GLY A 98 17.91 -10.39 11.42
N VAL A 99 17.35 -9.97 10.28
CA VAL A 99 17.15 -8.56 9.90
C VAL A 99 15.65 -8.21 9.94
N HIS A 100 15.33 -6.99 10.34
CA HIS A 100 13.95 -6.50 10.37
C HIS A 100 13.37 -6.33 8.97
N TYR A 101 12.05 -6.43 8.86
CA TYR A 101 11.29 -6.37 7.61
C TYR A 101 10.18 -5.34 7.67
N LEU A 102 9.91 -4.68 6.55
CA LEU A 102 8.76 -3.82 6.33
C LEU A 102 8.28 -3.97 4.89
N ASP A 103 6.95 -4.03 4.68
CA ASP A 103 6.32 -3.98 3.37
C ASP A 103 5.19 -2.93 3.30
N THR A 104 4.58 -2.79 2.12
CA THR A 104 3.50 -1.83 1.85
C THR A 104 2.19 -2.48 1.41
N ALA A 105 2.11 -3.80 1.44
CA ALA A 105 0.96 -4.59 1.02
C ALA A 105 0.91 -5.91 1.82
N ASN A 106 0.08 -6.85 1.41
CA ASN A 106 0.10 -8.22 1.91
C ASN A 106 0.55 -9.20 0.83
N TYR A 107 0.99 -10.39 1.24
CA TYR A 107 1.32 -11.47 0.31
C TYR A 107 0.10 -11.90 -0.53
N GLU A 108 0.33 -12.11 -1.82
CA GLU A 108 -0.63 -12.66 -2.75
C GLU A 108 0.00 -13.81 -3.56
N PRO A 109 -0.64 -15.00 -3.66
CA PRO A 109 -0.22 -16.05 -4.57
C PRO A 109 -0.32 -15.62 -6.04
N LYS A 110 0.64 -16.06 -6.89
CA LYS A 110 0.63 -15.73 -8.33
C LYS A 110 -0.53 -16.37 -9.09
N ASP A 111 -0.94 -17.54 -8.67
CA ASP A 111 -1.92 -18.41 -9.33
C ASP A 111 -3.36 -18.23 -8.82
N GLU A 112 -3.55 -17.45 -7.77
CA GLU A 112 -4.86 -17.16 -7.19
C GLU A 112 -4.90 -15.70 -6.72
N ALA A 113 -5.97 -14.96 -7.06
CA ALA A 113 -6.23 -13.63 -6.51
C ALA A 113 -6.77 -13.79 -5.08
N LYS A 114 -5.88 -13.79 -4.09
CA LYS A 114 -6.21 -14.03 -2.70
C LYS A 114 -5.38 -13.15 -1.78
N PHE A 115 -5.96 -12.03 -1.38
CA PHE A 115 -5.36 -11.03 -0.52
C PHE A 115 -5.64 -11.38 0.95
N GLU A 116 -4.68 -11.99 1.64
CA GLU A 116 -4.84 -12.42 3.04
C GLU A 116 -3.54 -12.23 3.82
N TYR A 117 -3.62 -11.61 4.99
CA TYR A 117 -2.50 -11.51 5.93
C TYR A 117 -2.16 -12.83 6.63
N SER A 118 -3.04 -13.83 6.58
CA SER A 118 -2.83 -15.12 7.25
C SER A 118 -1.48 -15.75 6.94
N TRP A 119 -0.99 -15.62 5.70
CA TRP A 119 0.31 -16.12 5.25
C TRP A 119 1.48 -15.48 6.00
N GLN A 120 1.46 -14.16 6.16
CA GLN A 120 2.50 -13.40 6.83
C GLN A 120 2.37 -13.48 8.36
N TRP A 121 1.15 -13.48 8.90
CA TRP A 121 0.92 -13.67 10.34
C TRP A 121 1.43 -15.02 10.85
N ALA A 122 1.47 -16.06 10.00
CA ALA A 122 2.05 -17.36 10.35
C ALA A 122 3.54 -17.28 10.72
N TYR A 123 4.23 -16.20 10.35
CA TYR A 123 5.63 -15.97 10.71
C TYR A 123 5.83 -15.37 12.11
N HIS A 124 4.76 -14.97 12.80
CA HIS A 124 4.82 -14.21 14.04
C HIS A 124 5.75 -14.81 15.09
N GLU A 125 5.55 -16.07 15.48
CA GLU A 125 6.37 -16.72 16.51
C GLU A 125 7.82 -16.89 16.06
N ARG A 126 8.07 -17.21 14.79
CA ARG A 126 9.42 -17.34 14.24
C ARG A 126 10.20 -16.02 14.29
N PHE A 127 9.57 -14.90 13.93
CA PHE A 127 10.15 -13.56 14.04
C PHE A 127 10.38 -13.16 15.50
N LYS A 128 9.45 -13.48 16.38
CA LYS A 128 9.53 -13.23 17.82
C LYS A 128 10.68 -14.00 18.48
N GLU A 129 10.81 -15.28 18.20
CA GLU A 129 11.92 -16.12 18.69
C GLU A 129 13.27 -15.64 18.19
N LYS A 130 13.34 -15.11 16.98
CA LYS A 130 14.55 -14.53 16.39
C LYS A 130 14.89 -13.15 16.94
N GLY A 131 13.98 -12.49 17.65
CA GLY A 131 14.14 -11.14 18.17
C GLY A 131 14.05 -10.04 17.12
N ILE A 132 13.42 -10.32 15.97
CA ILE A 132 13.23 -9.37 14.87
C ILE A 132 11.75 -9.03 14.67
N MET A 133 11.50 -7.93 13.98
CA MET A 133 10.17 -7.42 13.70
C MET A 133 9.89 -7.39 12.20
N ALA A 134 8.66 -7.74 11.82
CA ALA A 134 8.05 -7.39 10.55
C ALA A 134 6.91 -6.39 10.77
N LEU A 135 6.92 -5.27 10.05
CA LEU A 135 5.83 -4.31 9.96
C LEU A 135 5.14 -4.48 8.61
N LEU A 136 3.87 -4.87 8.65
CA LEU A 136 3.09 -5.18 7.46
C LEU A 136 2.20 -4.03 7.03
N GLY A 137 2.06 -3.87 5.71
CA GLY A 137 1.13 -2.93 5.13
C GLY A 137 1.45 -1.48 5.47
N ALA A 138 2.72 -1.07 5.43
CA ALA A 138 3.13 0.29 5.75
C ALA A 138 2.99 1.24 4.55
N GLY A 139 1.84 1.15 3.84
CA GLY A 139 1.43 2.05 2.76
C GLY A 139 0.40 3.07 3.23
N PHE A 140 -0.51 3.45 2.33
CA PHE A 140 -1.64 4.30 2.72
C PHE A 140 -2.86 3.44 3.06
N ASP A 141 -3.30 2.64 2.14
CA ASP A 141 -4.28 1.58 2.20
C ASP A 141 -3.65 0.32 1.54
N PRO A 142 -3.22 -0.62 2.37
CA PRO A 142 -3.16 -0.65 3.84
C PRO A 142 -2.08 0.28 4.42
N GLY A 143 -2.32 0.77 5.64
CA GLY A 143 -1.31 1.46 6.45
C GLY A 143 -1.82 2.71 7.14
N VAL A 144 -1.84 3.87 6.45
CA VAL A 144 -2.34 5.12 7.03
C VAL A 144 -3.79 4.99 7.47
N THR A 145 -4.64 4.30 6.71
CA THR A 145 -6.04 4.02 7.05
C THR A 145 -6.17 3.19 8.33
N ASN A 146 -5.25 2.25 8.55
CA ASN A 146 -5.13 1.50 9.80
C ASN A 146 -4.78 2.43 10.98
N VAL A 147 -3.78 3.30 10.78
CA VAL A 147 -3.36 4.27 11.80
C VAL A 147 -4.45 5.32 12.05
N PHE A 148 -5.17 5.79 11.03
CA PHE A 148 -6.33 6.67 11.18
C PHE A 148 -7.40 6.02 12.06
N THR A 149 -7.66 4.73 11.87
CA THR A 149 -8.61 3.97 12.69
C THR A 149 -8.14 3.85 14.14
N ALA A 150 -6.85 3.54 14.36
CA ALA A 150 -6.27 3.49 15.70
C ALA A 150 -6.28 4.87 16.40
N TYR A 151 -5.99 5.93 15.64
CA TYR A 151 -6.04 7.32 16.14
C TYR A 151 -7.46 7.72 16.52
N ALA A 152 -8.45 7.38 15.69
CA ALA A 152 -9.85 7.62 15.97
C ALA A 152 -10.29 6.87 17.24
N ALA A 153 -9.93 5.59 17.37
CA ALA A 153 -10.21 4.79 18.57
C ALA A 153 -9.61 5.40 19.83
N LYS A 154 -8.37 5.91 19.75
CA LYS A 154 -7.66 6.48 20.90
C LYS A 154 -8.24 7.82 21.37
N HIS A 155 -8.64 8.70 20.41
CA HIS A 155 -8.92 10.11 20.70
C HIS A 155 -10.38 10.50 20.61
N TYR A 156 -11.18 9.78 19.79
CA TYR A 156 -12.54 10.22 19.46
C TYR A 156 -13.64 9.27 19.93
N PHE A 157 -13.33 8.01 20.22
CA PHE A 157 -14.34 7.01 20.56
C PHE A 157 -13.97 6.19 21.78
N ASP A 158 -15.01 5.76 22.49
CA ASP A 158 -14.90 4.72 23.53
C ASP A 158 -15.05 3.33 22.88
N GLU A 159 -15.84 3.25 21.79
CA GLU A 159 -16.08 2.03 21.01
C GLU A 159 -16.37 2.39 19.54
N ILE A 160 -15.70 1.72 18.60
CA ILE A 160 -15.92 1.88 17.16
C ILE A 160 -16.88 0.81 16.67
N HIS A 161 -17.91 1.20 15.90
CA HIS A 161 -18.92 0.28 15.37
C HIS A 161 -18.90 0.12 13.85
N TYR A 162 -18.69 1.20 13.10
CA TYR A 162 -18.73 1.19 11.63
C TYR A 162 -17.51 1.87 11.07
N LEU A 163 -16.92 1.22 10.07
CA LEU A 163 -15.73 1.68 9.38
C LEU A 163 -15.99 1.62 7.87
N ASP A 164 -15.87 2.76 7.22
CA ASP A 164 -15.92 2.84 5.75
C ASP A 164 -14.65 3.55 5.28
N ILE A 165 -13.70 2.80 4.72
CA ILE A 165 -12.47 3.31 4.12
C ILE A 165 -12.80 3.74 2.70
N VAL A 166 -12.32 4.91 2.30
CA VAL A 166 -12.56 5.48 0.97
C VAL A 166 -11.25 5.88 0.32
N ASP A 167 -10.99 5.38 -0.88
CA ASP A 167 -9.86 5.77 -1.73
C ASP A 167 -10.38 6.46 -2.99
N CYS A 168 -10.11 7.74 -3.10
CA CYS A 168 -10.45 8.54 -4.26
C CYS A 168 -9.21 9.08 -4.95
N ASN A 169 -9.01 8.70 -6.21
CA ASN A 169 -8.12 9.41 -7.11
C ASN A 169 -8.96 10.27 -8.07
N GLY A 170 -9.03 11.58 -7.78
CA GLY A 170 -9.72 12.56 -8.60
C GLY A 170 -8.84 13.21 -9.67
N GLY A 171 -7.67 12.64 -9.94
CA GLY A 171 -6.72 13.19 -10.90
C GLY A 171 -6.98 12.77 -12.35
N ASP A 172 -6.27 13.43 -13.27
CA ASP A 172 -6.27 13.15 -14.71
C ASP A 172 -4.82 13.09 -15.22
N HIS A 173 -4.42 11.93 -15.70
CA HIS A 173 -3.11 11.67 -16.32
C HIS A 173 -3.13 11.75 -17.85
N GLY A 174 -4.27 12.12 -18.46
CA GLY A 174 -4.42 12.28 -19.92
C GLY A 174 -4.39 11.00 -20.75
N GLN A 175 -4.29 9.81 -20.14
CA GLN A 175 -4.32 8.53 -20.87
C GLN A 175 -5.75 7.99 -20.93
N ALA A 176 -6.10 7.34 -22.05
CA ALA A 176 -7.41 6.71 -22.22
C ALA A 176 -7.64 5.55 -21.23
N PHE A 177 -6.59 4.77 -20.98
CA PHE A 177 -6.58 3.68 -20.01
C PHE A 177 -5.16 3.49 -19.45
N ALA A 178 -4.99 3.66 -18.17
CA ALA A 178 -3.75 3.38 -17.44
C ALA A 178 -4.10 3.07 -15.98
N THR A 179 -3.18 2.42 -15.28
CA THR A 179 -3.30 2.13 -13.85
C THR A 179 -2.27 2.95 -13.06
N ASN A 180 -2.60 3.38 -11.86
CA ASN A 180 -1.72 4.23 -11.04
C ASN A 180 -0.63 3.44 -10.30
N PHE A 181 -0.78 2.14 -10.19
CA PHE A 181 0.21 1.18 -9.68
C PHE A 181 0.29 -0.02 -10.62
N ASN A 182 0.95 -1.10 -10.21
CA ASN A 182 1.18 -2.25 -11.08
C ASN A 182 -0.12 -2.71 -11.78
N PRO A 183 -0.17 -2.73 -13.13
CA PRO A 183 -1.41 -3.04 -13.85
C PRO A 183 -2.00 -4.41 -13.53
N GLU A 184 -1.14 -5.41 -13.30
CA GLU A 184 -1.56 -6.76 -12.97
C GLU A 184 -2.28 -6.77 -11.62
N ILE A 185 -1.68 -6.20 -10.59
CA ILE A 185 -2.27 -6.14 -9.25
C ILE A 185 -3.57 -5.35 -9.27
N ASN A 186 -3.57 -4.16 -9.88
CA ASN A 186 -4.76 -3.33 -9.99
C ASN A 186 -5.93 -4.04 -10.69
N ILE A 187 -5.67 -4.70 -11.83
CA ILE A 187 -6.72 -5.41 -12.58
C ILE A 187 -7.24 -6.62 -11.77
N ARG A 188 -6.36 -7.39 -11.14
CA ARG A 188 -6.74 -8.53 -10.30
C ARG A 188 -7.62 -8.10 -9.12
N GLU A 189 -7.26 -7.01 -8.46
CA GLU A 189 -8.03 -6.44 -7.35
C GLU A 189 -9.45 -6.03 -7.78
N ILE A 190 -9.59 -5.32 -8.90
CA ILE A 190 -10.88 -4.79 -9.36
C ILE A 190 -11.78 -5.88 -9.93
N THR A 191 -11.22 -6.93 -10.53
CA THR A 191 -11.98 -8.00 -11.19
C THR A 191 -12.38 -9.13 -10.23
N GLN A 192 -11.87 -9.15 -9.00
CA GLN A 192 -12.30 -10.12 -7.99
C GLN A 192 -13.63 -9.71 -7.35
N ARG A 193 -14.25 -10.64 -6.63
CA ARG A 193 -15.45 -10.37 -5.84
C ARG A 193 -15.15 -9.35 -4.75
N GLY A 194 -16.04 -8.37 -4.58
CA GLY A 194 -16.01 -7.49 -3.42
C GLY A 194 -16.31 -8.30 -2.15
N LYS A 195 -15.67 -7.94 -1.03
CA LYS A 195 -15.84 -8.61 0.25
C LYS A 195 -15.80 -7.58 1.38
N TYR A 196 -16.71 -7.68 2.33
CA TYR A 196 -16.77 -6.77 3.46
C TYR A 196 -17.26 -7.50 4.71
N TRP A 197 -16.97 -6.91 5.88
CA TRP A 197 -17.41 -7.46 7.17
C TRP A 197 -18.72 -6.84 7.60
N GLU A 198 -19.66 -7.66 8.05
CA GLU A 198 -20.91 -7.19 8.66
C GLU A 198 -21.45 -8.19 9.68
N ASN A 199 -21.73 -7.69 10.91
CA ASN A 199 -22.37 -8.44 12.00
C ASN A 199 -21.76 -9.82 12.30
N GLY A 200 -20.45 -9.94 12.25
CA GLY A 200 -19.74 -11.19 12.58
C GLY A 200 -19.46 -12.10 11.40
N GLU A 201 -19.77 -11.68 10.19
CA GLU A 201 -19.60 -12.47 8.97
C GLU A 201 -18.95 -11.67 7.84
N TRP A 202 -18.18 -12.37 7.00
CA TRP A 202 -17.70 -11.83 5.72
C TRP A 202 -18.76 -12.06 4.65
N LEU A 203 -19.21 -10.98 4.02
CA LEU A 203 -20.16 -10.99 2.93
C LEU A 203 -19.47 -10.65 1.62
N GLU A 204 -19.96 -11.25 0.52
CA GLU A 204 -19.38 -11.04 -0.81
C GLU A 204 -20.39 -10.38 -1.76
N THR A 205 -19.85 -9.63 -2.72
CA THR A 205 -20.61 -9.02 -3.82
C THR A 205 -19.96 -9.38 -5.15
N ASP A 206 -20.70 -9.25 -6.24
CA ASP A 206 -20.10 -9.34 -7.56
C ASP A 206 -19.14 -8.15 -7.78
N PRO A 207 -18.10 -8.30 -8.62
CA PRO A 207 -17.15 -7.22 -8.88
C PRO A 207 -17.86 -5.95 -9.34
N ILE A 208 -17.46 -4.80 -8.77
CA ILE A 208 -17.95 -3.46 -9.16
C ILE A 208 -19.50 -3.33 -9.15
N SER A 209 -20.22 -4.19 -8.41
CA SER A 209 -21.69 -4.22 -8.42
C SER A 209 -22.34 -3.28 -7.42
N VAL A 210 -21.66 -2.89 -6.36
CA VAL A 210 -22.15 -1.96 -5.33
C VAL A 210 -21.47 -0.61 -5.51
N ARG A 211 -22.28 0.43 -5.72
CA ARG A 211 -21.83 1.80 -6.01
C ARG A 211 -22.48 2.80 -5.09
N GLU A 212 -21.70 3.78 -4.63
CA GLU A 212 -22.14 5.00 -3.95
C GLU A 212 -21.50 6.22 -4.61
N ASP A 213 -22.25 7.32 -4.71
CA ASP A 213 -21.71 8.59 -5.14
C ASP A 213 -21.35 9.41 -3.88
N LEU A 214 -20.03 9.61 -3.64
CA LEU A 214 -19.51 10.26 -2.45
C LEU A 214 -18.91 11.63 -2.81
N ASP A 215 -19.11 12.61 -1.93
CA ASP A 215 -18.49 13.92 -2.06
C ASP A 215 -17.17 13.97 -1.30
N TYR A 216 -16.07 14.03 -2.03
CA TYR A 216 -14.72 14.01 -1.50
C TYR A 216 -14.20 15.43 -1.30
N PRO A 217 -13.76 15.83 -0.09
CA PRO A 217 -13.17 17.13 0.15
C PRO A 217 -12.03 17.45 -0.83
N GLY A 218 -12.14 18.59 -1.50
CA GLY A 218 -11.14 19.03 -2.46
C GLY A 218 -11.14 18.35 -3.83
N VAL A 219 -12.01 17.34 -4.04
CA VAL A 219 -12.18 16.61 -5.30
C VAL A 219 -13.59 16.77 -5.87
N GLY A 220 -14.64 16.76 -5.00
CA GLY A 220 -16.05 16.75 -5.37
C GLY A 220 -16.61 15.34 -5.52
N VAL A 221 -17.84 15.23 -6.05
CA VAL A 221 -18.58 13.97 -6.14
C VAL A 221 -17.92 13.01 -7.12
N ARG A 222 -17.71 11.77 -6.65
CA ARG A 222 -17.17 10.66 -7.44
C ARG A 222 -17.93 9.37 -7.17
N ALA A 223 -18.06 8.55 -8.22
CA ALA A 223 -18.56 7.19 -8.11
C ALA A 223 -17.52 6.31 -7.41
N SER A 224 -17.92 5.70 -6.31
CA SER A 224 -17.11 4.81 -5.49
C SER A 224 -17.72 3.42 -5.49
N TYR A 225 -16.89 2.42 -5.61
CA TYR A 225 -17.32 1.03 -5.72
C TYR A 225 -16.78 0.23 -4.56
N LEU A 226 -17.62 -0.64 -4.01
CA LEU A 226 -17.24 -1.54 -2.93
C LEU A 226 -16.31 -2.62 -3.46
N LEU A 227 -15.15 -2.73 -2.84
CA LEU A 227 -14.14 -3.75 -3.10
C LEU A 227 -13.79 -4.49 -1.81
N PHE A 228 -12.98 -5.54 -1.93
CA PHE A 228 -12.20 -6.05 -0.82
C PHE A 228 -10.83 -5.37 -0.82
N HIS A 229 -10.35 -5.01 0.35
CA HIS A 229 -8.98 -4.57 0.54
C HIS A 229 -8.44 -5.15 1.85
N GLU A 230 -7.16 -5.48 1.87
CA GLU A 230 -6.56 -6.34 2.90
C GLU A 230 -6.57 -5.77 4.32
N GLU A 231 -6.53 -4.45 4.49
CA GLU A 231 -6.57 -3.85 5.83
C GLU A 231 -7.86 -4.14 6.57
N LEU A 232 -8.95 -4.43 5.86
CA LEU A 232 -10.20 -4.83 6.50
C LEU A 232 -10.01 -6.09 7.36
N GLU A 233 -9.15 -7.04 6.91
CA GLU A 233 -8.89 -8.28 7.65
C GLU A 233 -8.20 -7.99 8.99
N SER A 234 -7.17 -7.13 9.00
CA SER A 234 -6.46 -6.78 10.20
C SER A 234 -7.28 -5.88 11.13
N LEU A 235 -8.02 -4.92 10.59
CA LEU A 235 -8.87 -4.01 11.36
C LEU A 235 -10.01 -4.76 12.06
N VAL A 236 -10.70 -5.66 11.37
CA VAL A 236 -11.75 -6.50 11.97
C VAL A 236 -11.18 -7.38 13.09
N LYS A 237 -9.98 -7.91 12.92
CA LYS A 237 -9.30 -8.72 13.94
C LYS A 237 -8.92 -7.90 15.18
N HIS A 238 -8.47 -6.66 15.00
CA HIS A 238 -7.93 -5.86 16.10
C HIS A 238 -8.96 -4.93 16.76
N PHE A 239 -10.10 -4.66 16.08
CA PHE A 239 -11.22 -3.90 16.61
C PHE A 239 -12.50 -4.77 16.68
N PRO A 240 -12.63 -5.64 17.69
CA PRO A 240 -13.72 -6.61 17.79
C PRO A 240 -15.11 -5.99 17.99
N SER A 241 -15.20 -4.71 18.30
CA SER A 241 -16.47 -3.96 18.39
C SER A 241 -17.05 -3.59 17.01
N LEU A 242 -16.30 -3.77 15.93
CA LEU A 242 -16.76 -3.46 14.58
C LEU A 242 -17.93 -4.35 14.17
N LYS A 243 -19.06 -3.70 13.89
CA LYS A 243 -20.29 -4.29 13.33
C LYS A 243 -20.26 -4.33 11.81
N ARG A 244 -19.56 -3.39 11.17
CA ARG A 244 -19.35 -3.35 9.72
C ARG A 244 -18.02 -2.67 9.40
N ALA A 245 -17.29 -3.24 8.41
CA ALA A 245 -16.09 -2.65 7.82
C ALA A 245 -16.11 -2.85 6.30
N ARG A 246 -15.95 -1.75 5.53
CA ARG A 246 -16.02 -1.73 4.07
C ARG A 246 -14.90 -0.86 3.49
N PHE A 247 -14.52 -1.20 2.25
CA PHE A 247 -13.57 -0.43 1.46
C PHE A 247 -14.22 0.02 0.14
N TRP A 248 -13.96 1.25 -0.25
CA TRP A 248 -14.55 1.90 -1.42
C TRP A 248 -13.46 2.58 -2.24
N MET A 249 -13.39 2.27 -3.52
CA MET A 249 -12.44 2.88 -4.45
C MET A 249 -13.15 3.54 -5.62
N THR A 250 -12.58 4.65 -6.12
CA THR A 250 -13.17 5.40 -7.24
C THR A 250 -12.61 4.95 -8.57
N PHE A 251 -13.49 4.83 -9.57
CA PHE A 251 -13.13 4.58 -10.96
C PHE A 251 -13.92 5.48 -11.88
N GLY A 252 -13.24 6.05 -12.89
CA GLY A 252 -13.90 6.82 -13.94
C GLY A 252 -14.64 5.92 -14.93
N ASP A 253 -15.74 6.41 -15.52
CA ASP A 253 -16.56 5.66 -16.50
C ASP A 253 -15.73 5.19 -17.70
N GLN A 254 -14.75 6.00 -18.15
CA GLN A 254 -13.87 5.63 -19.24
C GLN A 254 -12.99 4.44 -18.89
N TYR A 255 -12.39 4.44 -17.67
CA TYR A 255 -11.59 3.34 -17.18
C TYR A 255 -12.42 2.04 -17.12
N LEU A 256 -13.59 2.07 -16.48
CA LEU A 256 -14.47 0.90 -16.37
C LEU A 256 -14.97 0.39 -17.74
N THR A 257 -15.17 1.28 -18.69
CA THR A 257 -15.56 0.91 -20.06
C THR A 257 -14.46 0.11 -20.74
N HIS A 258 -13.21 0.57 -20.66
CA HIS A 258 -12.06 -0.16 -21.23
C HIS A 258 -11.81 -1.48 -20.51
N LEU A 259 -11.85 -1.48 -19.18
CA LEU A 259 -11.68 -2.70 -18.37
C LEU A 259 -12.69 -3.77 -18.78
N ARG A 260 -13.98 -3.41 -18.88
CA ARG A 260 -15.04 -4.35 -19.29
C ARG A 260 -14.81 -4.95 -20.66
N VAL A 261 -14.31 -4.17 -21.63
CA VAL A 261 -13.95 -4.69 -22.96
C VAL A 261 -12.81 -5.69 -22.86
N LEU A 262 -11.77 -5.36 -22.08
CA LEU A 262 -10.62 -6.24 -21.87
C LEU A 262 -11.01 -7.56 -21.19
N GLU A 263 -11.91 -7.51 -20.20
CA GLU A 263 -12.48 -8.71 -19.55
C GLU A 263 -13.27 -9.56 -20.55
N ASN A 264 -14.19 -8.95 -21.30
CA ASN A 264 -15.05 -9.66 -22.25
C ASN A 264 -14.25 -10.39 -23.34
N VAL A 265 -13.07 -9.89 -23.71
CA VAL A 265 -12.21 -10.56 -24.70
C VAL A 265 -11.12 -11.44 -24.04
N GLY A 266 -11.14 -11.60 -22.70
CA GLY A 266 -10.23 -12.46 -21.96
C GLY A 266 -8.82 -11.91 -21.76
N MET A 267 -8.59 -10.59 -21.99
CA MET A 267 -7.26 -9.98 -21.84
C MET A 267 -6.84 -9.80 -20.35
N THR A 268 -7.76 -9.92 -19.41
CA THR A 268 -7.50 -9.88 -17.95
C THR A 268 -7.23 -11.27 -17.36
N SER A 269 -7.29 -12.33 -18.15
CA SER A 269 -7.09 -13.70 -17.69
C SER A 269 -5.64 -13.98 -17.30
N ILE A 270 -5.46 -14.67 -16.17
CA ILE A 270 -4.16 -15.23 -15.72
C ILE A 270 -3.90 -16.63 -16.32
N GLU A 271 -4.92 -17.26 -16.93
CA GLU A 271 -4.78 -18.56 -17.57
C GLU A 271 -4.05 -18.42 -18.91
N PRO A 272 -2.97 -19.21 -19.14
CA PRO A 272 -2.21 -19.11 -20.37
C PRO A 272 -2.99 -19.58 -21.59
N VAL A 273 -2.92 -18.83 -22.69
CA VAL A 273 -3.46 -19.19 -24.00
C VAL A 273 -2.32 -19.58 -24.94
N GLU A 274 -2.61 -20.47 -25.89
CA GLU A 274 -1.63 -20.84 -26.92
C GLU A 274 -1.68 -19.85 -28.10
N PHE A 275 -0.55 -19.23 -28.42
CA PHE A 275 -0.40 -18.33 -29.55
C PHE A 275 0.91 -18.64 -30.30
N GLN A 276 0.81 -19.05 -31.55
CA GLN A 276 1.96 -19.37 -32.45
C GLN A 276 2.93 -20.38 -31.79
N GLY A 277 2.41 -21.41 -31.09
CA GLY A 277 3.21 -22.43 -30.43
C GLY A 277 3.87 -22.00 -29.11
N GLN A 278 3.53 -20.83 -28.59
CA GLN A 278 3.97 -20.34 -27.29
C GLN A 278 2.78 -20.17 -26.35
N LYS A 279 2.99 -20.41 -25.05
CA LYS A 279 2.01 -20.09 -24.01
C LYS A 279 2.20 -18.64 -23.58
N ILE A 280 1.12 -17.85 -23.68
CA ILE A 280 1.09 -16.45 -23.29
C ILE A 280 -0.01 -16.28 -22.23
N VAL A 281 0.31 -15.62 -21.11
CA VAL A 281 -0.69 -15.16 -20.15
C VAL A 281 -1.22 -13.81 -20.62
N PRO A 282 -2.54 -13.70 -20.95
CA PRO A 282 -3.10 -12.47 -21.50
C PRO A 282 -2.85 -11.23 -20.64
N LEU A 283 -3.02 -11.34 -19.32
CA LEU A 283 -2.78 -10.23 -18.38
C LEU A 283 -1.32 -9.77 -18.38
N GLU A 284 -0.34 -10.69 -18.48
CA GLU A 284 1.08 -10.34 -18.58
C GLU A 284 1.39 -9.58 -19.88
N PHE A 285 0.73 -9.98 -20.98
CA PHE A 285 0.86 -9.27 -22.24
C PHE A 285 0.20 -7.88 -22.18
N LEU A 286 -0.98 -7.77 -21.59
CA LEU A 286 -1.67 -6.49 -21.37
C LEU A 286 -0.79 -5.53 -20.54
N LYS A 287 -0.20 -6.01 -19.45
CA LYS A 287 0.74 -5.25 -18.61
C LYS A 287 1.94 -4.71 -19.40
N ALA A 288 2.45 -5.48 -20.37
CA ALA A 288 3.60 -5.08 -21.19
C ALA A 288 3.27 -3.94 -22.18
N VAL A 289 2.00 -3.77 -22.56
CA VAL A 289 1.57 -2.72 -23.53
C VAL A 289 0.96 -1.50 -22.83
N LEU A 290 0.59 -1.60 -21.55
CA LEU A 290 0.06 -0.47 -20.78
C LEU A 290 1.16 0.53 -20.42
N PRO A 291 0.81 1.83 -20.25
CA PRO A 291 1.74 2.82 -19.71
C PRO A 291 2.32 2.38 -18.37
N ASN A 292 3.61 2.63 -18.17
CA ASN A 292 4.24 2.39 -16.87
C ASN A 292 3.69 3.39 -15.85
N PRO A 293 3.13 2.96 -14.70
CA PRO A 293 2.60 3.86 -13.68
C PRO A 293 3.59 4.94 -13.20
N GLY A 294 4.89 4.60 -13.15
CA GLY A 294 5.94 5.55 -12.79
C GLY A 294 6.14 6.69 -13.82
N SER A 295 5.70 6.51 -15.08
CA SER A 295 5.79 7.55 -16.12
C SER A 295 4.59 8.49 -16.16
N LEU A 296 3.58 8.28 -15.34
CA LEU A 296 2.35 9.10 -15.33
C LEU A 296 2.51 10.43 -14.60
N ALA A 297 3.60 10.64 -13.86
CA ALA A 297 3.76 11.81 -13.00
C ALA A 297 3.77 13.15 -13.76
N GLU A 298 4.39 13.16 -14.96
CA GLU A 298 4.47 14.38 -15.77
C GLU A 298 3.10 14.74 -16.36
N GLY A 299 2.64 15.98 -16.10
CA GLY A 299 1.34 16.47 -16.56
C GLY A 299 0.13 15.92 -15.82
N TYR A 300 0.32 15.07 -14.82
CA TYR A 300 -0.77 14.57 -13.98
C TYR A 300 -1.33 15.71 -13.12
N THR A 301 -2.61 16.00 -13.25
CA THR A 301 -3.33 17.06 -12.54
C THR A 301 -4.34 16.49 -11.55
N GLY A 302 -4.85 17.33 -10.64
CA GLY A 302 -5.82 16.93 -9.62
C GLY A 302 -5.16 16.29 -8.41
N ARG A 303 -5.95 15.60 -7.60
CA ARG A 303 -5.49 15.09 -6.29
C ARG A 303 -6.21 13.83 -5.88
N THR A 304 -5.61 13.10 -4.95
CA THR A 304 -6.27 12.03 -4.21
C THR A 304 -7.00 12.61 -2.98
N CYS A 305 -8.01 11.89 -2.51
CA CYS A 305 -8.62 12.04 -1.19
C CYS A 305 -8.83 10.65 -0.62
N ILE A 306 -7.98 10.25 0.33
CA ILE A 306 -8.02 8.93 0.93
C ILE A 306 -8.25 9.08 2.43
N GLY A 307 -9.15 8.29 3.00
CA GLY A 307 -9.48 8.40 4.41
C GLY A 307 -10.48 7.38 4.90
N THR A 308 -10.93 7.59 6.14
CA THR A 308 -11.78 6.63 6.83
C THR A 308 -12.92 7.36 7.53
N TYR A 309 -14.15 6.99 7.20
CA TYR A 309 -15.32 7.31 8.01
C TYR A 309 -15.38 6.34 9.17
N VAL A 310 -15.33 6.86 10.40
CA VAL A 310 -15.42 6.08 11.62
C VAL A 310 -16.67 6.50 12.37
N THR A 311 -17.56 5.55 12.63
CA THR A 311 -18.76 5.76 13.45
C THR A 311 -18.66 4.90 14.71
N GLY A 312 -18.93 5.50 15.84
CA GLY A 312 -18.84 4.83 17.13
C GLY A 312 -19.52 5.59 18.26
N ILE A 313 -19.28 5.15 19.48
CA ILE A 313 -19.83 5.76 20.70
C ILE A 313 -18.74 6.56 21.40
N LYS A 314 -19.09 7.77 21.85
CA LYS A 314 -18.31 8.59 22.76
C LYS A 314 -19.22 9.19 23.83
N ASP A 315 -18.90 8.95 25.11
CA ASP A 315 -19.68 9.44 26.26
C ASP A 315 -21.18 9.05 26.19
N GLY A 316 -21.49 7.89 25.59
CA GLY A 316 -22.84 7.36 25.41
C GLY A 316 -23.58 7.88 24.19
N GLU A 317 -23.01 8.78 23.42
CA GLU A 317 -23.59 9.31 22.18
C GLU A 317 -22.90 8.72 20.95
N GLU A 318 -23.70 8.44 19.93
CA GLU A 318 -23.15 8.00 18.64
C GLU A 318 -22.75 9.20 17.80
N LYS A 319 -21.54 9.14 17.21
CA LYS A 319 -21.07 10.15 16.29
C LYS A 319 -20.24 9.53 15.16
N THR A 320 -20.02 10.29 14.10
CA THR A 320 -19.18 9.94 12.96
C THR A 320 -18.13 11.02 12.73
N ILE A 321 -16.90 10.59 12.49
CA ILE A 321 -15.86 11.48 11.97
C ILE A 321 -15.38 10.96 10.61
N PHE A 322 -14.91 11.86 9.78
CA PHE A 322 -14.12 11.57 8.60
C PHE A 322 -12.68 12.05 8.83
N ILE A 323 -11.73 11.11 8.85
CA ILE A 323 -10.29 11.40 8.92
C ILE A 323 -9.67 11.08 7.57
N PHE A 324 -8.99 12.07 6.94
CA PHE A 324 -8.55 11.96 5.56
C PHE A 324 -7.32 12.80 5.24
N ASN A 325 -6.66 12.45 4.14
CA ASN A 325 -5.58 13.20 3.50
C ASN A 325 -6.00 13.60 2.09
N ASN A 326 -5.58 14.80 1.66
CA ASN A 326 -5.55 15.18 0.26
C ASN A 326 -4.11 15.27 -0.22
N CYS A 327 -3.81 14.65 -1.37
CA CYS A 327 -2.48 14.66 -1.95
C CYS A 327 -2.54 15.11 -3.42
N ASP A 328 -1.81 16.17 -3.76
CA ASP A 328 -1.84 16.79 -5.09
C ASP A 328 -0.77 16.17 -6.01
N HIS A 329 -1.16 15.70 -7.20
CA HIS A 329 -0.25 15.03 -8.14
C HIS A 329 0.89 15.92 -8.60
N ALA A 330 0.62 17.19 -8.93
CA ALA A 330 1.64 18.11 -9.41
C ALA A 330 2.65 18.46 -8.30
N ALA A 331 2.17 18.61 -7.05
CA ALA A 331 3.04 18.86 -5.90
C ALA A 331 3.98 17.65 -5.63
N CYS A 332 3.47 16.42 -5.68
CA CYS A 332 4.28 15.21 -5.55
C CYS A 332 5.32 15.08 -6.66
N ASN A 333 4.93 15.40 -7.90
CA ASN A 333 5.86 15.40 -9.02
C ASN A 333 6.97 16.45 -8.84
N ALA A 334 6.62 17.64 -8.37
CA ALA A 334 7.61 18.70 -8.12
C ALA A 334 8.60 18.33 -7.01
N GLU A 335 8.17 17.61 -5.98
CA GLU A 335 9.02 17.23 -4.83
C GLU A 335 9.91 16.02 -5.15
N VAL A 336 9.32 14.94 -5.68
CA VAL A 336 10.02 13.65 -5.81
C VAL A 336 9.90 13.02 -7.21
N GLY A 337 9.34 13.70 -8.20
CA GLY A 337 9.17 13.17 -9.56
C GLY A 337 8.21 11.96 -9.61
N ALA A 338 7.22 11.92 -8.74
CA ALA A 338 6.24 10.83 -8.65
C ALA A 338 4.80 11.37 -8.63
N GLN A 339 3.86 10.55 -9.06
CA GLN A 339 2.44 10.86 -8.92
C GLN A 339 1.92 10.55 -7.51
N ALA A 340 0.76 11.12 -7.11
CA ALA A 340 0.25 11.07 -5.75
C ALA A 340 0.03 9.64 -5.21
N VAL A 341 -0.44 8.67 -6.01
CA VAL A 341 -0.67 7.30 -5.54
C VAL A 341 0.63 6.60 -5.12
N SER A 342 1.74 6.79 -5.88
CA SER A 342 3.04 6.31 -5.45
C SER A 342 3.57 7.07 -4.22
N TYR A 343 3.25 8.36 -4.12
CA TYR A 343 3.67 9.21 -3.02
C TYR A 343 2.95 8.84 -1.71
N THR A 344 1.63 8.66 -1.75
CA THR A 344 0.83 8.24 -0.60
C THR A 344 1.24 6.88 -0.05
N THR A 345 1.73 5.97 -0.89
CA THR A 345 2.27 4.67 -0.44
C THR A 345 3.71 4.78 0.07
N GLY A 346 4.57 5.52 -0.62
CA GLY A 346 6.01 5.56 -0.29
C GLY A 346 6.37 6.38 0.94
N VAL A 347 5.63 7.47 1.22
CA VAL A 347 5.89 8.30 2.42
C VAL A 347 5.61 7.55 3.72
N PRO A 348 4.48 6.84 3.89
CA PRO A 348 4.23 6.05 5.09
C PRO A 348 5.26 4.92 5.29
N ALA A 349 5.71 4.27 4.21
CA ALA A 349 6.76 3.26 4.29
C ALA A 349 8.07 3.84 4.86
N MET A 350 8.48 5.03 4.41
CA MET A 350 9.63 5.74 4.97
C MET A 350 9.40 6.12 6.44
N ILE A 351 8.20 6.59 6.81
CA ILE A 351 7.87 6.94 8.20
C ILE A 351 7.94 5.68 9.08
N GLY A 352 7.26 4.59 8.70
CA GLY A 352 7.29 3.31 9.42
C GLY A 352 8.71 2.80 9.60
N ALA A 353 9.52 2.81 8.53
CA ALA A 353 10.94 2.45 8.59
C ALA A 353 11.72 3.33 9.58
N SER A 354 11.51 4.66 9.56
CA SER A 354 12.18 5.56 10.50
C SER A 354 11.78 5.30 11.95
N MET A 355 10.50 4.96 12.21
CA MET A 355 10.03 4.64 13.56
C MET A 355 10.57 3.30 14.07
N MET A 356 10.71 2.30 13.19
CA MET A 356 11.40 1.04 13.53
C MET A 356 12.87 1.29 13.87
N LEU A 357 13.60 2.03 13.03
CA LEU A 357 15.03 2.31 13.23
C LEU A 357 15.32 3.17 14.47
N GLN A 358 14.35 3.93 14.94
CA GLN A 358 14.43 4.72 16.18
C GLN A 358 13.86 3.97 17.40
N GLU A 359 13.41 2.73 17.23
CA GLU A 359 12.80 1.88 18.26
C GLU A 359 11.48 2.42 18.83
N HIS A 360 10.84 3.41 18.19
CA HIS A 360 9.51 3.91 18.59
C HIS A 360 8.43 2.88 18.29
N TRP A 361 8.55 2.20 17.17
CA TRP A 361 7.74 1.05 16.78
C TRP A 361 8.63 -0.19 16.65
N MET A 362 9.09 -0.71 17.78
CA MET A 362 9.94 -1.91 17.78
C MET A 362 9.39 -2.96 18.74
N LYS A 363 8.94 -4.07 18.19
CA LYS A 363 8.37 -5.18 18.93
C LYS A 363 8.60 -6.49 18.17
N PRO A 364 9.37 -7.46 18.68
CA PRO A 364 9.61 -8.72 17.99
C PRO A 364 8.31 -9.43 17.60
N GLY A 365 8.26 -9.98 16.37
CA GLY A 365 7.07 -10.61 15.79
C GLY A 365 6.63 -9.95 14.50
N VAL A 366 5.41 -10.25 14.05
CA VAL A 366 4.79 -9.70 12.82
C VAL A 366 3.58 -8.88 13.23
N TRP A 367 3.50 -7.64 12.78
CA TRP A 367 2.55 -6.65 13.25
C TRP A 367 1.99 -5.80 12.11
N ASN A 368 0.69 -5.45 12.21
CA ASN A 368 0.09 -4.42 11.39
C ASN A 368 0.16 -3.06 12.10
N MET A 369 0.00 -1.97 11.35
CA MET A 369 0.28 -0.61 11.84
C MET A 369 -0.68 -0.14 12.94
N GLU A 370 -1.94 -0.56 12.94
CA GLU A 370 -2.93 -0.22 13.97
C GLU A 370 -2.62 -0.79 15.36
N GLN A 371 -1.64 -1.68 15.48
CA GLN A 371 -1.25 -2.32 16.75
C GLN A 371 -0.21 -1.51 17.52
N PHE A 372 0.17 -0.34 17.03
CA PHE A 372 1.10 0.59 17.65
C PHE A 372 0.42 1.89 18.06
N ASP A 373 1.08 2.68 18.91
CA ASP A 373 0.60 4.02 19.24
C ASP A 373 0.62 4.91 17.98
N PRO A 374 -0.53 5.51 17.59
CA PRO A 374 -0.63 6.24 16.33
C PRO A 374 -0.03 7.65 16.36
N ASP A 375 0.11 8.28 17.55
CA ASP A 375 0.26 9.74 17.67
C ASP A 375 1.49 10.27 16.92
N GLU A 376 2.65 9.67 17.18
CA GLU A 376 3.89 10.13 16.53
C GLU A 376 3.88 9.88 15.02
N PHE A 377 3.30 8.78 14.57
CA PHE A 377 3.16 8.52 13.14
C PHE A 377 2.28 9.57 12.47
N MET A 378 1.18 9.95 13.11
CA MET A 378 0.27 11.01 12.66
C MET A 378 0.94 12.39 12.59
N GLU A 379 1.81 12.72 13.54
CA GLU A 379 2.63 13.93 13.48
C GLU A 379 3.62 13.90 12.32
N ARG A 380 4.26 12.74 12.08
CA ARG A 380 5.22 12.55 10.99
C ARG A 380 4.55 12.61 9.61
N LEU A 381 3.30 12.18 9.46
CA LEU A 381 2.55 12.38 8.22
C LEU A 381 2.46 13.87 7.85
N ASN A 382 2.09 14.73 8.81
CA ASN A 382 2.06 16.19 8.60
C ASN A 382 3.45 16.74 8.22
N LYS A 383 4.49 16.26 8.90
CA LYS A 383 5.87 16.75 8.71
C LYS A 383 6.45 16.35 7.35
N TYR A 384 6.09 15.16 6.85
CA TYR A 384 6.76 14.58 5.67
C TYR A 384 5.91 14.58 4.39
N GLY A 385 4.81 15.36 4.35
CA GLY A 385 4.12 15.71 3.12
C GLY A 385 2.75 15.06 2.93
N LEU A 386 2.20 14.41 3.96
CA LEU A 386 0.85 13.86 3.95
C LEU A 386 -0.01 14.47 5.08
N PRO A 387 -0.30 15.78 5.02
CA PRO A 387 -1.13 16.42 6.03
C PRO A 387 -2.55 15.81 6.02
N TRP A 388 -3.09 15.59 7.21
CA TRP A 388 -4.41 15.00 7.40
C TRP A 388 -5.35 15.95 8.14
N GLN A 389 -6.64 15.68 8.03
CA GLN A 389 -7.71 16.44 8.67
C GLN A 389 -8.73 15.50 9.31
N VAL A 390 -9.42 15.97 10.34
CA VAL A 390 -10.57 15.30 10.94
C VAL A 390 -11.76 16.25 10.89
N VAL A 391 -12.90 15.74 10.43
CA VAL A 391 -14.18 16.48 10.37
C VAL A 391 -15.26 15.60 11.01
N GLU A 392 -15.97 16.15 11.98
CA GLU A 392 -17.20 15.53 12.47
C GLU A 392 -18.33 15.75 11.46
N CYS A 393 -19.03 14.69 11.07
CA CYS A 393 -20.02 14.73 9.99
C CYS A 393 -21.10 13.67 10.20
N GLU A 394 -22.14 13.70 9.37
CA GLU A 394 -23.04 12.57 9.20
C GLU A 394 -22.38 11.52 8.29
N SER A 395 -22.59 10.23 8.58
CA SER A 395 -22.10 9.18 7.70
C SER A 395 -22.83 9.24 6.34
N PRO A 396 -22.10 9.30 5.21
CA PRO A 396 -22.73 9.24 3.89
C PRO A 396 -23.31 7.85 3.57
N PHE A 397 -22.94 6.86 4.35
CA PHE A 397 -23.33 5.47 4.13
C PHE A 397 -24.58 5.10 4.93
N LYS A 398 -25.54 4.46 4.26
CA LYS A 398 -26.73 3.90 4.93
C LYS A 398 -26.31 2.73 5.84
N ARG A 399 -27.01 2.61 6.95
CA ARG A 399 -26.86 1.50 7.91
C ARG A 399 -27.66 0.30 7.46
#